data_0d2e2ad9f6a5d3044fc0ce95659a96cd
#
_entry.id   0d2e2ad9f6a5d3044fc0ce95659a96cd
#
_cell.length_a   1.000
_cell.length_b   1.000
_cell.length_c   1.000
_cell.angle_alpha   90.00
_cell.angle_beta   90.00
_cell.angle_gamma   90.00
#
_symmetry.space_group_name_H-M   'P 1'
#
loop_
_entity.id
_entity.type
_entity.pdbx_description
1 polymer ?
#
loop_
_entity_poly.entity_id
_entity_poly.type
_entity_poly.pdbx_seq_one_letter_code
_entity_poly.pdbx_strand_id
1 'polypeptide(L)'
;MTDVDLSEHEPHVREWLANGFAGDMGYLHRNLDKRLHPELLELETCRIISARMNYMPPDTQPLEVLASSSQAYISRYALGRDYHKILRKRLATLAQKIDHALPGHHYRAFTDSAPVLEKALGAKAGLGWMGKHTLLLDKAVGSWFFLGEIYTNAPLHLSHRTIEDACGKCNACITVCPTQAIVGPKKLDARRCISYLTIEHKGAIDTELRSKMGNRIYGCDDCQLVCPWNKFAQTTSEPDFSPRHQLDAVDLLECFAWDEATFLARTEGSAIRRIGFERWRRNVAIALGNAKTTDAIKQGLQAALPDASAVVREHIQWALVQHE
;
A
#
# COMPACT_ATOMS: atom_id res chain seq x y z
N MET A 1 -3.29 -23.06 1.53
CA MET A 1 -4.54 -23.13 2.34
C MET A 1 -4.18 -23.29 3.79
N THR A 2 -4.93 -22.66 4.69
CA THR A 2 -4.71 -22.68 6.14
C THR A 2 -6.02 -22.86 6.89
N ASP A 3 -5.94 -23.15 8.20
CA ASP A 3 -7.06 -23.05 9.13
C ASP A 3 -7.28 -21.58 9.56
N VAL A 4 -8.21 -21.35 10.48
CA VAL A 4 -8.64 -20.04 10.98
C VAL A 4 -7.83 -19.55 12.20
N ASP A 5 -6.96 -20.39 12.77
CA ASP A 5 -6.22 -20.06 13.99
C ASP A 5 -5.15 -19.00 13.72
N LEU A 6 -5.29 -17.84 14.33
CA LEU A 6 -4.36 -16.72 14.29
C LEU A 6 -3.80 -16.35 15.68
N SER A 7 -3.90 -17.26 16.65
CA SER A 7 -3.48 -17.04 18.04
C SER A 7 -2.02 -16.61 18.18
N GLU A 8 -1.12 -17.10 17.32
CA GLU A 8 0.29 -16.69 17.31
C GLU A 8 0.48 -15.21 16.89
N HIS A 9 -0.45 -14.65 16.11
CA HIS A 9 -0.37 -13.28 15.62
C HIS A 9 -1.05 -12.26 16.53
N GLU A 10 -2.01 -12.70 17.35
CA GLU A 10 -2.82 -11.84 18.19
C GLU A 10 -2.00 -10.96 19.15
N PRO A 11 -1.01 -11.47 19.92
CA PRO A 11 -0.21 -10.64 20.81
C PRO A 11 0.52 -9.50 20.07
N HIS A 12 1.05 -9.78 18.88
CA HIS A 12 1.76 -8.80 18.07
C HIS A 12 0.83 -7.70 17.55
N VAL A 13 -0.39 -8.06 17.12
CA VAL A 13 -1.37 -7.08 16.64
C VAL A 13 -1.84 -6.18 17.79
N ARG A 14 -2.15 -6.78 18.95
CA ARG A 14 -2.58 -6.03 20.14
C ARG A 14 -1.48 -5.09 20.65
N GLU A 15 -0.22 -5.55 20.73
CA GLU A 15 0.93 -4.71 21.10
C GLU A 15 1.10 -3.54 20.13
N TRP A 16 1.01 -3.81 18.83
CA TRP A 16 1.15 -2.78 17.79
C TRP A 16 0.08 -1.68 17.90
N LEU A 17 -1.18 -2.08 18.14
CA LEU A 17 -2.30 -1.17 18.39
C LEU A 17 -2.13 -0.40 19.70
N ALA A 18 -1.71 -1.07 20.78
CA ALA A 18 -1.49 -0.44 22.09
C ALA A 18 -0.38 0.61 22.06
N ASN A 19 0.64 0.44 21.20
CA ASN A 19 1.68 1.44 20.96
C ASN A 19 1.21 2.64 20.11
N GLY A 20 -0.04 2.67 19.67
CA GLY A 20 -0.59 3.72 18.81
C GLY A 20 0.00 3.75 17.41
N PHE A 21 0.66 2.68 16.97
CA PHE A 21 1.34 2.63 15.67
C PHE A 21 0.40 2.63 14.47
N ALA A 22 -0.90 2.42 14.71
CA ALA A 22 -1.93 2.51 13.69
C ALA A 22 -2.26 3.95 13.24
N GLY A 23 -1.90 4.97 14.02
CA GLY A 23 -2.28 6.35 13.73
C GLY A 23 -3.80 6.51 13.57
N ASP A 24 -4.25 7.21 12.53
CA ASP A 24 -5.67 7.51 12.28
C ASP A 24 -6.48 6.32 11.73
N MET A 25 -5.88 5.15 11.58
CA MET A 25 -6.55 3.96 11.04
C MET A 25 -7.48 3.29 12.07
N GLY A 26 -8.43 4.05 12.62
CA GLY A 26 -9.38 3.58 13.64
C GLY A 26 -10.22 2.36 13.23
N TYR A 27 -10.31 2.07 11.93
CA TYR A 27 -10.96 0.85 11.43
C TYR A 27 -10.23 -0.44 11.84
N LEU A 28 -8.95 -0.36 12.19
CA LEU A 28 -8.19 -1.51 12.69
C LEU A 28 -8.63 -1.89 14.11
N HIS A 29 -8.99 -0.91 14.94
CA HIS A 29 -9.53 -1.14 16.28
C HIS A 29 -10.97 -1.65 16.26
N ARG A 30 -11.83 -1.07 15.41
CA ARG A 30 -13.28 -1.38 15.40
C ARG A 30 -13.62 -2.82 15.06
N ASN A 31 -12.80 -3.50 14.29
CA ASN A 31 -13.07 -4.87 13.85
C ASN A 31 -11.92 -5.82 14.23
N LEU A 32 -11.28 -5.55 15.37
CA LEU A 32 -10.11 -6.32 15.80
C LEU A 32 -10.45 -7.80 15.98
N ASP A 33 -11.56 -8.11 16.67
CA ASP A 33 -11.95 -9.50 16.92
C ASP A 33 -12.20 -10.26 15.62
N LYS A 34 -12.86 -9.63 14.63
CA LYS A 34 -13.06 -10.25 13.31
C LYS A 34 -11.77 -10.46 12.54
N ARG A 35 -10.73 -9.64 12.81
CA ARG A 35 -9.40 -9.81 12.20
C ARG A 35 -8.64 -10.99 12.81
N LEU A 36 -8.80 -11.17 14.13
CA LEU A 36 -8.11 -12.20 14.89
C LEU A 36 -8.82 -13.55 14.81
N HIS A 37 -10.13 -13.52 14.58
CA HIS A 37 -11.01 -14.68 14.55
C HIS A 37 -11.79 -14.70 13.22
N PRO A 38 -11.22 -15.25 12.15
CA PRO A 38 -11.84 -15.28 10.82
C PRO A 38 -13.26 -15.86 10.80
N GLU A 39 -13.56 -16.80 11.69
CA GLU A 39 -14.87 -17.40 11.86
C GLU A 39 -15.95 -16.42 12.37
N LEU A 40 -15.55 -15.28 12.97
CA LEU A 40 -16.47 -14.20 13.32
C LEU A 40 -16.77 -13.26 12.13
N LEU A 41 -15.94 -13.28 11.09
CA LEU A 41 -16.17 -12.51 9.89
C LEU A 41 -17.10 -13.25 8.92
N GLU A 42 -16.92 -14.56 8.81
CA GLU A 42 -17.76 -15.47 8.04
C GLU A 42 -17.99 -16.73 8.85
N LEU A 43 -19.24 -16.92 9.27
CA LEU A 43 -19.62 -18.03 10.14
C LEU A 43 -19.31 -19.39 9.49
N GLU A 44 -19.05 -20.39 10.33
CA GLU A 44 -18.71 -21.75 9.92
C GLU A 44 -17.41 -21.89 9.12
N THR A 45 -16.67 -20.80 8.87
CA THR A 45 -15.37 -20.89 8.19
C THR A 45 -14.42 -21.79 8.97
N CYS A 46 -13.92 -22.82 8.32
CA CYS A 46 -12.91 -23.72 8.88
C CYS A 46 -11.61 -23.76 8.06
N ARG A 47 -11.65 -23.22 6.85
CA ARG A 47 -10.48 -23.14 5.94
C ARG A 47 -10.43 -21.81 5.22
N ILE A 48 -9.19 -21.40 4.93
CA ILE A 48 -8.91 -20.16 4.18
C ILE A 48 -7.95 -20.50 3.05
N ILE A 49 -8.34 -20.15 1.83
CA ILE A 49 -7.50 -20.25 0.65
C ILE A 49 -6.91 -18.86 0.42
N SER A 50 -5.61 -18.69 0.72
CA SER A 50 -4.90 -17.44 0.37
C SER A 50 -4.35 -17.54 -1.04
N ALA A 51 -4.52 -16.48 -1.79
CA ALA A 51 -4.03 -16.32 -3.16
C ALA A 51 -3.19 -15.05 -3.29
N ARG A 52 -2.25 -15.03 -4.23
CA ARG A 52 -1.49 -13.84 -4.59
C ARG A 52 -1.60 -13.54 -6.08
N MET A 53 -1.47 -12.27 -6.46
CA MET A 53 -1.46 -11.83 -7.84
C MET A 53 -0.39 -10.77 -8.03
N ASN A 54 0.60 -11.04 -8.90
CA ASN A 54 1.69 -10.10 -9.18
C ASN A 54 1.13 -8.82 -9.82
N TYR A 55 1.66 -7.67 -9.40
CA TYR A 55 1.25 -6.37 -9.92
C TYR A 55 2.39 -5.53 -10.48
N MET A 56 3.64 -6.00 -10.42
CA MET A 56 4.77 -5.20 -10.88
C MET A 56 4.60 -4.84 -12.36
N PRO A 57 4.38 -3.57 -12.70
CA PRO A 57 4.21 -3.18 -14.09
C PRO A 57 5.52 -3.32 -14.86
N PRO A 58 5.45 -3.64 -16.16
CA PRO A 58 6.64 -3.60 -17.02
C PRO A 58 7.10 -2.15 -17.24
N ASP A 59 8.34 -1.99 -17.65
CA ASP A 59 8.92 -0.76 -18.25
C ASP A 59 8.86 0.51 -17.38
N THR A 60 8.65 0.40 -16.07
CA THR A 60 8.70 1.55 -15.16
C THR A 60 10.11 1.77 -14.60
N GLN A 61 10.49 3.05 -14.43
CA GLN A 61 11.81 3.46 -13.95
C GLN A 61 11.75 4.14 -12.56
N PRO A 62 11.37 3.42 -11.50
CA PRO A 62 11.08 4.03 -10.19
C PRO A 62 12.28 4.73 -9.57
N LEU A 63 13.50 4.23 -9.77
CA LEU A 63 14.70 4.85 -9.20
C LEU A 63 15.05 6.16 -9.91
N GLU A 64 14.82 6.26 -11.22
CA GLU A 64 14.99 7.48 -11.98
C GLU A 64 13.98 8.54 -11.55
N VAL A 65 12.71 8.16 -11.41
CA VAL A 65 11.65 9.05 -10.91
C VAL A 65 11.96 9.53 -9.49
N LEU A 66 12.40 8.64 -8.59
CA LEU A 66 12.78 9.02 -7.23
C LEU A 66 13.98 9.98 -7.19
N ALA A 67 14.89 9.89 -8.14
CA ALA A 67 16.04 10.80 -8.28
C ALA A 67 15.70 12.10 -9.02
N SER A 68 14.55 12.19 -9.66
CA SER A 68 14.10 13.37 -10.41
C SER A 68 13.67 14.49 -9.46
N SER A 69 14.06 15.72 -9.80
CA SER A 69 13.63 16.92 -9.08
C SER A 69 12.31 17.50 -9.56
N SER A 70 11.72 16.96 -10.64
CA SER A 70 10.48 17.48 -11.24
C SER A 70 9.37 16.45 -11.38
N GLN A 71 9.68 15.15 -11.29
CA GLN A 71 8.68 14.09 -11.42
C GLN A 71 8.08 13.68 -10.08
N ALA A 72 6.80 13.37 -10.09
CA ALA A 72 6.07 12.85 -8.95
C ALA A 72 6.23 11.33 -8.83
N TYR A 73 6.56 10.84 -7.65
CA TYR A 73 6.58 9.41 -7.38
C TYR A 73 5.23 8.91 -6.86
N ILE A 74 4.67 7.93 -7.54
CA ILE A 74 3.48 7.19 -7.16
C ILE A 74 3.87 5.71 -7.00
N SER A 75 3.47 5.11 -5.88
CA SER A 75 3.73 3.68 -5.62
C SER A 75 3.20 2.80 -6.75
N ARG A 76 4.00 1.84 -7.18
CA ARG A 76 3.76 0.98 -8.33
C ARG A 76 2.40 0.27 -8.29
N TYR A 77 1.91 -0.09 -7.10
CA TYR A 77 0.64 -0.79 -6.97
C TYR A 77 -0.56 0.05 -7.40
N ALA A 78 -0.41 1.38 -7.44
CA ALA A 78 -1.47 2.34 -7.72
C ALA A 78 -1.41 2.93 -9.13
N LEU A 79 -0.43 2.58 -9.95
CA LEU A 79 -0.25 3.11 -11.30
C LEU A 79 -1.36 2.69 -12.26
N GLY A 80 -1.92 1.49 -12.06
CA GLY A 80 -2.98 0.93 -12.88
C GLY A 80 -4.39 1.15 -12.32
N ARG A 81 -5.28 0.24 -12.67
CA ARG A 81 -6.64 0.19 -12.12
C ARG A 81 -6.66 -0.28 -10.68
N ASP A 82 -7.75 0.03 -9.98
CA ASP A 82 -8.01 -0.38 -8.61
C ASP A 82 -8.02 -1.91 -8.46
N TYR A 83 -6.97 -2.44 -7.83
CA TYR A 83 -6.77 -3.87 -7.63
C TYR A 83 -7.86 -4.54 -6.80
N HIS A 84 -8.54 -3.81 -5.90
CA HIS A 84 -9.62 -4.36 -5.08
C HIS A 84 -10.72 -4.97 -5.93
N LYS A 85 -11.11 -4.28 -7.01
CA LYS A 85 -12.16 -4.76 -7.92
C LYS A 85 -11.70 -5.95 -8.75
N ILE A 86 -10.46 -5.90 -9.23
CA ILE A 86 -9.86 -6.93 -10.08
C ILE A 86 -9.70 -8.23 -9.28
N LEU A 87 -9.05 -8.17 -8.12
CA LEU A 87 -8.85 -9.34 -7.27
C LEU A 87 -10.17 -9.94 -6.82
N ARG A 88 -11.08 -9.09 -6.31
CA ARG A 88 -12.39 -9.58 -5.86
C ARG A 88 -13.14 -10.34 -6.95
N LYS A 89 -13.15 -9.81 -8.18
CA LYS A 89 -13.77 -10.49 -9.33
C LYS A 89 -13.09 -11.83 -9.64
N ARG A 90 -11.75 -11.87 -9.64
CA ARG A 90 -10.99 -13.09 -9.92
C ARG A 90 -11.16 -14.13 -8.81
N LEU A 91 -11.13 -13.72 -7.56
CA LEU A 91 -11.38 -14.61 -6.41
C LEU A 91 -12.81 -15.14 -6.42
N ALA A 92 -13.81 -14.31 -6.73
CA ALA A 92 -15.19 -14.76 -6.87
C ALA A 92 -15.36 -15.81 -7.99
N THR A 93 -14.70 -15.59 -9.13
CA THR A 93 -14.69 -16.58 -10.24
C THR A 93 -13.99 -17.88 -9.81
N LEU A 94 -12.90 -17.79 -9.04
CA LEU A 94 -12.23 -18.98 -8.51
C LEU A 94 -13.12 -19.71 -7.51
N ALA A 95 -13.78 -18.98 -6.60
CA ALA A 95 -14.73 -19.53 -5.64
C ALA A 95 -15.87 -20.30 -6.33
N GLN A 96 -16.45 -19.74 -7.41
CA GLN A 96 -17.49 -20.42 -8.22
C GLN A 96 -16.98 -21.72 -8.86
N LYS A 97 -15.73 -21.75 -9.34
CA LYS A 97 -15.13 -22.97 -9.89
C LYS A 97 -14.91 -24.03 -8.81
N ILE A 98 -14.51 -23.61 -7.61
CA ILE A 98 -14.34 -24.53 -6.48
C ILE A 98 -15.69 -25.07 -6.05
N ASP A 99 -16.71 -24.22 -5.92
CA ASP A 99 -18.06 -24.62 -5.56
C ASP A 99 -18.66 -25.64 -6.57
N HIS A 100 -18.42 -25.43 -7.85
CA HIS A 100 -18.82 -26.41 -8.88
C HIS A 100 -18.11 -27.76 -8.72
N ALA A 101 -16.82 -27.75 -8.32
CA ALA A 101 -16.03 -28.96 -8.13
C ALA A 101 -16.31 -29.65 -6.78
N LEU A 102 -16.71 -28.89 -5.78
CA LEU A 102 -17.00 -29.35 -4.41
C LEU A 102 -18.27 -28.66 -3.88
N PRO A 103 -19.45 -29.07 -4.36
CA PRO A 103 -20.71 -28.44 -4.00
C PRO A 103 -21.12 -28.72 -2.54
N GLY A 104 -22.05 -27.92 -2.02
CA GLY A 104 -22.60 -28.08 -0.69
C GLY A 104 -21.82 -27.35 0.41
N HIS A 105 -20.87 -26.52 0.00
CA HIS A 105 -20.11 -25.65 0.88
C HIS A 105 -20.28 -24.19 0.47
N HIS A 106 -20.00 -23.24 1.37
CA HIS A 106 -19.98 -21.83 1.01
C HIS A 106 -18.56 -21.31 0.82
N TYR A 107 -18.44 -20.28 -0.01
CA TYR A 107 -17.17 -19.66 -0.39
C TYR A 107 -17.34 -18.15 -0.46
N ARG A 108 -16.58 -17.40 0.34
CA ARG A 108 -16.63 -15.94 0.33
C ARG A 108 -15.25 -15.34 0.11
N ALA A 109 -15.16 -14.49 -0.92
CA ALA A 109 -13.91 -13.84 -1.30
C ALA A 109 -13.71 -12.49 -0.59
N PHE A 110 -12.50 -12.26 -0.09
CA PHE A 110 -12.05 -11.01 0.54
C PHE A 110 -10.78 -10.52 -0.12
N THR A 111 -10.57 -9.21 -0.09
CA THR A 111 -9.30 -8.57 -0.44
C THR A 111 -9.23 -7.20 0.23
N ASP A 112 -8.13 -6.90 0.89
CA ASP A 112 -7.72 -5.66 1.55
C ASP A 112 -8.79 -4.95 2.40
N SER A 113 -9.91 -4.54 1.80
CA SER A 113 -10.94 -3.71 2.46
C SER A 113 -11.75 -4.42 3.57
N ALA A 114 -11.58 -5.73 3.75
CA ALA A 114 -12.19 -6.51 4.80
C ALA A 114 -11.31 -6.57 6.07
N PRO A 115 -11.87 -6.87 7.25
CA PRO A 115 -11.08 -7.07 8.46
C PRO A 115 -10.39 -8.44 8.45
N VAL A 116 -9.38 -8.59 7.60
CA VAL A 116 -8.59 -9.80 7.38
C VAL A 116 -7.11 -9.52 7.65
N LEU A 117 -6.40 -10.43 8.28
CA LEU A 117 -4.95 -10.41 8.42
C LEU A 117 -4.30 -11.15 7.25
N GLU A 118 -4.47 -10.63 6.03
CA GLU A 118 -4.05 -11.27 4.77
C GLU A 118 -2.60 -11.76 4.80
N LYS A 119 -1.66 -10.94 5.30
CA LYS A 119 -0.25 -11.31 5.36
C LYS A 119 0.03 -12.48 6.32
N ALA A 120 -0.67 -12.53 7.45
CA ALA A 120 -0.56 -13.62 8.41
C ALA A 120 -1.11 -14.93 7.81
N LEU A 121 -2.30 -14.85 7.22
CA LEU A 121 -2.93 -15.98 6.53
C LEU A 121 -2.10 -16.45 5.33
N GLY A 122 -1.57 -15.53 4.54
CA GLY A 122 -0.70 -15.84 3.40
C GLY A 122 0.60 -16.54 3.84
N ALA A 123 1.24 -16.10 4.93
CA ALA A 123 2.41 -16.75 5.49
C ALA A 123 2.07 -18.16 5.99
N LYS A 124 1.00 -18.30 6.76
CA LYS A 124 0.50 -19.59 7.26
C LYS A 124 0.10 -20.55 6.14
N ALA A 125 -0.45 -20.02 5.04
CA ALA A 125 -0.77 -20.81 3.85
C ALA A 125 0.45 -21.19 2.99
N GLY A 126 1.66 -20.75 3.37
CA GLY A 126 2.89 -21.08 2.65
C GLY A 126 3.12 -20.27 1.38
N LEU A 127 2.55 -19.05 1.28
CA LEU A 127 2.81 -18.13 0.15
C LEU A 127 4.15 -17.37 0.28
N GLY A 128 4.73 -17.34 1.49
CA GLY A 128 5.98 -16.64 1.75
C GLY A 128 6.21 -16.44 3.25
N TRP A 129 7.18 -15.59 3.60
CA TRP A 129 7.47 -15.19 4.99
C TRP A 129 7.24 -13.69 5.18
N MET A 130 6.99 -13.28 6.41
CA MET A 130 6.93 -11.87 6.76
C MET A 130 8.32 -11.25 6.74
N GLY A 131 8.57 -10.37 5.77
CA GLY A 131 9.82 -9.63 5.67
C GLY A 131 10.01 -8.61 6.80
N LYS A 132 11.25 -8.16 7.04
CA LYS A 132 11.55 -7.12 8.04
C LYS A 132 10.82 -5.80 7.78
N HIS A 133 10.42 -5.53 6.53
CA HIS A 133 9.59 -4.38 6.11
C HIS A 133 8.08 -4.61 6.26
N THR A 134 7.66 -5.69 6.93
CA THR A 134 6.25 -6.04 7.20
C THR A 134 5.41 -6.46 5.98
N LEU A 135 6.00 -6.64 4.81
CA LEU A 135 5.32 -7.21 3.65
C LEU A 135 5.63 -8.71 3.53
N LEU A 136 4.72 -9.46 2.91
CA LEU A 136 4.97 -10.86 2.60
C LEU A 136 5.99 -10.96 1.46
N LEU A 137 6.97 -11.85 1.62
CA LEU A 137 8.05 -12.12 0.67
C LEU A 137 8.04 -13.57 0.22
N ASP A 138 8.33 -13.81 -1.04
CA ASP A 138 8.59 -15.14 -1.59
C ASP A 138 9.90 -15.15 -2.37
N LYS A 139 10.64 -16.26 -2.31
CA LYS A 139 11.97 -16.39 -2.94
C LYS A 139 11.94 -16.27 -4.47
N ALA A 140 10.82 -16.65 -5.10
CA ALA A 140 10.71 -16.71 -6.56
C ALA A 140 10.10 -15.44 -7.18
N VAL A 141 9.32 -14.65 -6.41
CA VAL A 141 8.55 -13.51 -6.95
C VAL A 141 8.69 -12.22 -6.16
N GLY A 142 9.52 -12.20 -5.11
CA GLY A 142 9.70 -11.01 -4.26
C GLY A 142 8.46 -10.67 -3.45
N SER A 143 8.08 -9.38 -3.40
CA SER A 143 6.92 -8.87 -2.65
C SER A 143 5.95 -8.03 -3.50
N TRP A 144 6.14 -7.96 -4.82
CA TRP A 144 5.32 -7.16 -5.72
C TRP A 144 4.03 -7.90 -6.12
N PHE A 145 3.21 -8.28 -5.13
CA PHE A 145 1.95 -8.96 -5.33
C PHE A 145 0.89 -8.48 -4.34
N PHE A 146 -0.36 -8.52 -4.77
CA PHE A 146 -1.53 -8.38 -3.92
C PHE A 146 -1.90 -9.70 -3.30
N LEU A 147 -2.60 -9.64 -2.17
CA LEU A 147 -3.17 -10.79 -1.48
C LEU A 147 -4.69 -10.76 -1.54
N GLY A 148 -5.29 -11.92 -1.37
CA GLY A 148 -6.71 -12.06 -1.18
C GLY A 148 -7.06 -13.48 -0.76
N GLU A 149 -8.20 -13.64 -0.11
CA GLU A 149 -8.62 -14.87 0.53
C GLU A 149 -9.99 -15.32 0.08
N ILE A 150 -10.19 -16.63 0.09
CA ILE A 150 -11.51 -17.26 0.01
C ILE A 150 -11.71 -18.02 1.32
N TYR A 151 -12.71 -17.62 2.08
CA TYR A 151 -13.16 -18.29 3.30
C TYR A 151 -14.19 -19.35 2.93
N THR A 152 -14.10 -20.53 3.58
CA THR A 152 -15.00 -21.64 3.29
C THR A 152 -15.18 -22.55 4.49
N ASN A 153 -16.34 -23.21 4.57
CA ASN A 153 -16.61 -24.31 5.50
C ASN A 153 -16.25 -25.69 4.90
N ALA A 154 -15.73 -25.75 3.68
CA ALA A 154 -15.25 -26.98 3.08
C ALA A 154 -14.01 -27.50 3.84
N PRO A 155 -13.97 -28.78 4.26
CA PRO A 155 -12.87 -29.36 5.05
C PRO A 155 -11.65 -29.69 4.15
N LEU A 156 -11.12 -28.69 3.46
CA LEU A 156 -9.98 -28.84 2.57
C LEU A 156 -8.70 -29.21 3.32
N HIS A 157 -7.80 -29.92 2.67
CA HIS A 157 -6.49 -30.24 3.23
C HIS A 157 -5.65 -29.01 3.47
N LEU A 158 -5.00 -28.94 4.62
CA LEU A 158 -4.06 -27.84 4.92
C LEU A 158 -2.78 -27.97 4.11
N SER A 159 -2.22 -26.82 3.73
CA SER A 159 -0.89 -26.78 3.13
C SER A 159 0.15 -26.88 4.25
N HIS A 160 0.96 -27.94 4.24
CA HIS A 160 2.03 -28.12 5.23
C HIS A 160 3.35 -27.45 4.81
N ARG A 161 3.29 -26.47 3.90
CA ARG A 161 4.49 -25.78 3.43
C ARG A 161 4.83 -24.63 4.38
N THR A 162 5.81 -24.83 5.25
CA THR A 162 6.42 -23.75 6.02
C THR A 162 7.51 -23.07 5.17
N ILE A 163 7.45 -21.75 5.06
CA ILE A 163 8.47 -20.95 4.39
C ILE A 163 9.33 -20.28 5.46
N GLU A 164 10.59 -20.67 5.54
CA GLU A 164 11.55 -20.07 6.47
C GLU A 164 11.85 -18.62 6.13
N ASP A 165 12.04 -17.79 7.18
CA ASP A 165 12.48 -16.41 7.04
C ASP A 165 13.88 -16.34 6.41
N ALA A 166 13.96 -15.73 5.26
CA ALA A 166 15.19 -15.59 4.51
C ALA A 166 15.76 -14.14 4.51
N CYS A 167 15.30 -13.26 5.41
CA CYS A 167 15.88 -11.92 5.58
C CYS A 167 17.28 -11.97 6.20
N GLY A 168 17.60 -12.96 7.02
CA GLY A 168 18.90 -13.14 7.63
C GLY A 168 19.44 -11.87 8.31
N LYS A 169 20.69 -11.51 8.05
CA LYS A 169 21.36 -10.31 8.61
C LYS A 169 21.03 -9.01 7.82
N CYS A 170 20.33 -9.09 6.68
CA CYS A 170 20.04 -7.94 5.84
C CYS A 170 19.11 -6.94 6.58
N ASN A 171 19.46 -5.66 6.55
CA ASN A 171 18.68 -4.56 7.12
C ASN A 171 18.42 -3.43 6.09
N ALA A 172 18.59 -3.69 4.79
CA ALA A 172 18.49 -2.67 3.74
C ALA A 172 17.17 -1.88 3.79
N CYS A 173 16.03 -2.56 3.97
CA CYS A 173 14.72 -1.92 4.08
C CYS A 173 14.58 -1.01 5.32
N ILE A 174 15.21 -1.34 6.43
CA ILE A 174 15.22 -0.51 7.66
C ILE A 174 16.07 0.74 7.42
N THR A 175 17.27 0.56 6.86
CA THR A 175 18.24 1.64 6.64
C THR A 175 17.76 2.64 5.59
N VAL A 176 17.11 2.19 4.51
CA VAL A 176 16.66 3.07 3.42
C VAL A 176 15.42 3.89 3.77
N CYS A 177 14.64 3.49 4.78
CA CYS A 177 13.38 4.15 5.12
C CYS A 177 13.62 5.63 5.47
N PRO A 178 13.15 6.59 4.62
CA PRO A 178 13.53 8.00 4.78
C PRO A 178 13.05 8.60 6.10
N THR A 179 11.93 8.12 6.60
CA THR A 179 11.30 8.58 7.85
C THR A 179 11.56 7.65 9.03
N GLN A 180 12.35 6.59 8.83
CA GLN A 180 12.63 5.58 9.86
C GLN A 180 11.35 4.96 10.45
N ALA A 181 10.34 4.74 9.61
CA ALA A 181 9.07 4.16 10.01
C ALA A 181 9.19 2.67 10.41
N ILE A 182 10.18 1.93 9.88
CA ILE A 182 10.47 0.55 10.27
C ILE A 182 11.32 0.61 11.54
N VAL A 183 10.67 0.58 12.71
CA VAL A 183 11.27 0.76 14.03
C VAL A 183 11.98 -0.49 14.54
N GLY A 184 11.88 -1.59 13.84
CA GLY A 184 12.54 -2.86 14.12
C GLY A 184 12.13 -3.93 13.10
N PRO A 185 12.79 -5.09 13.09
CA PRO A 185 12.41 -6.18 12.21
C PRO A 185 10.93 -6.55 12.38
N LYS A 186 10.16 -6.50 11.28
CA LYS A 186 8.72 -6.81 11.26
C LYS A 186 7.85 -5.85 12.10
N LYS A 187 8.37 -4.67 12.48
CA LYS A 187 7.68 -3.68 13.29
C LYS A 187 7.70 -2.31 12.61
N LEU A 188 6.52 -1.79 12.27
CA LEU A 188 6.33 -0.53 11.56
C LEU A 188 5.51 0.43 12.42
N ASP A 189 5.99 1.66 12.62
CA ASP A 189 5.17 2.78 13.08
C ASP A 189 4.53 3.46 11.86
N ALA A 190 3.23 3.23 11.64
CA ALA A 190 2.54 3.78 10.49
C ALA A 190 2.53 5.30 10.48
N ARG A 191 2.51 5.96 11.65
CA ARG A 191 2.50 7.44 11.76
C ARG A 191 3.69 8.11 11.08
N ARG A 192 4.78 7.37 10.90
CA ARG A 192 6.00 7.82 10.21
C ARG A 192 6.08 7.31 8.77
N CYS A 193 5.29 6.30 8.38
CA CYS A 193 5.37 5.69 7.05
C CYS A 193 4.81 6.63 5.98
N ILE A 194 5.59 6.93 4.94
CA ILE A 194 5.17 7.81 3.84
C ILE A 194 3.91 7.27 3.15
N SER A 195 3.76 5.95 3.04
CA SER A 195 2.54 5.34 2.51
C SER A 195 1.32 5.72 3.35
N TYR A 196 1.40 5.62 4.68
CA TYR A 196 0.34 6.05 5.58
C TYR A 196 0.10 7.58 5.48
N LEU A 197 1.15 8.38 5.51
CA LEU A 197 1.05 9.85 5.48
C LEU A 197 0.36 10.34 4.22
N THR A 198 0.64 9.72 3.08
CA THR A 198 0.08 10.14 1.78
C THR A 198 -1.32 9.57 1.52
N ILE A 199 -1.71 8.47 2.16
CA ILE A 199 -2.95 7.73 1.85
C ILE A 199 -3.97 7.81 2.98
N GLU A 200 -3.57 7.56 4.23
CA GLU A 200 -4.50 7.40 5.36
C GLU A 200 -4.65 8.67 6.19
N HIS A 201 -3.54 9.36 6.46
CA HIS A 201 -3.52 10.57 7.27
C HIS A 201 -4.27 11.72 6.61
N LYS A 202 -5.22 12.34 7.35
CA LYS A 202 -6.12 13.37 6.81
C LYS A 202 -5.68 14.79 7.13
N GLY A 203 -4.93 14.98 8.20
CA GLY A 203 -4.50 16.29 8.71
C GLY A 203 -3.24 16.84 8.06
N ALA A 204 -2.68 17.85 8.72
CA ALA A 204 -1.36 18.38 8.40
C ALA A 204 -0.28 17.31 8.71
N ILE A 205 0.66 17.14 7.80
CA ILE A 205 1.81 16.26 8.00
C ILE A 205 2.84 17.02 8.83
N ASP A 206 3.42 16.33 9.82
CA ASP A 206 4.44 16.90 10.67
C ASP A 206 5.61 17.49 9.85
N THR A 207 6.01 18.70 10.18
CA THR A 207 7.05 19.46 9.47
C THR A 207 8.37 18.70 9.39
N GLU A 208 8.74 17.95 10.44
CA GLU A 208 9.97 17.15 10.45
C GLU A 208 9.97 15.97 9.46
N LEU A 209 8.80 15.57 8.98
CA LEU A 209 8.65 14.48 8.02
C LEU A 209 8.58 14.97 6.56
N ARG A 210 8.16 16.23 6.34
CA ARG A 210 7.89 16.76 4.98
C ARG A 210 9.12 16.68 4.07
N SER A 211 10.29 17.10 4.55
CA SER A 211 11.53 17.04 3.76
C SER A 211 11.96 15.59 3.45
N LYS A 212 11.66 14.65 4.34
CA LYS A 212 11.99 13.23 4.18
C LYS A 212 11.10 12.50 3.17
N MET A 213 9.94 13.08 2.84
CA MET A 213 9.03 12.49 1.86
C MET A 213 9.53 12.61 0.43
N GLY A 214 10.40 13.59 0.14
CA GLY A 214 10.90 13.84 -1.19
C GLY A 214 9.76 14.09 -2.18
N ASN A 215 9.82 13.46 -3.35
CA ASN A 215 8.83 13.59 -4.41
C ASN A 215 7.68 12.55 -4.37
N ARG A 216 7.52 11.84 -3.25
CA ARG A 216 6.49 10.79 -3.08
C ARG A 216 5.14 11.41 -2.77
N ILE A 217 4.24 11.41 -3.74
CA ILE A 217 2.90 12.01 -3.60
C ILE A 217 1.81 11.00 -3.25
N TYR A 218 2.03 9.70 -3.52
CA TYR A 218 1.09 8.63 -3.18
C TYR A 218 1.81 7.31 -2.94
N GLY A 219 1.75 6.80 -1.72
CA GLY A 219 2.45 5.58 -1.33
C GLY A 219 3.97 5.75 -1.25
N CYS A 220 4.67 4.63 -1.08
CA CYS A 220 6.11 4.58 -0.97
C CYS A 220 6.58 3.14 -1.16
N ASP A 221 7.60 2.94 -2.01
CA ASP A 221 8.12 1.62 -2.33
C ASP A 221 9.59 1.43 -1.91
N ASP A 222 10.20 2.40 -1.20
CA ASP A 222 11.64 2.38 -0.88
C ASP A 222 12.10 1.06 -0.26
N CYS A 223 11.36 0.55 0.72
CA CYS A 223 11.68 -0.70 1.39
C CYS A 223 11.57 -1.94 0.48
N GLN A 224 10.73 -1.88 -0.56
CA GLN A 224 10.61 -2.93 -1.57
C GLN A 224 11.69 -2.80 -2.64
N LEU A 225 11.98 -1.57 -3.10
CA LEU A 225 12.96 -1.31 -4.16
C LEU A 225 14.37 -1.79 -3.79
N VAL A 226 14.77 -1.67 -2.51
CA VAL A 226 16.10 -2.12 -2.04
C VAL A 226 16.13 -3.58 -1.61
N CYS A 227 14.97 -4.25 -1.55
CA CYS A 227 14.93 -5.63 -1.06
C CYS A 227 15.61 -6.58 -2.06
N PRO A 228 16.67 -7.32 -1.66
CA PRO A 228 17.38 -8.21 -2.58
C PRO A 228 16.50 -9.30 -3.19
N TRP A 229 15.42 -9.69 -2.50
CA TRP A 229 14.47 -10.69 -3.01
C TRP A 229 13.63 -10.16 -4.17
N ASN A 230 13.47 -8.85 -4.29
CA ASN A 230 12.69 -8.23 -5.37
C ASN A 230 13.42 -8.22 -6.73
N LYS A 231 14.72 -8.60 -6.78
CA LYS A 231 15.42 -8.85 -8.06
C LYS A 231 14.85 -10.05 -8.83
N PHE A 232 14.14 -10.94 -8.14
CA PHE A 232 13.47 -12.10 -8.75
C PHE A 232 11.99 -11.83 -9.09
N ALA A 233 11.51 -10.62 -8.81
CA ALA A 233 10.14 -10.25 -9.09
C ALA A 233 9.83 -10.36 -10.58
N GLN A 234 8.64 -10.85 -10.87
CA GLN A 234 8.15 -11.02 -12.22
C GLN A 234 7.16 -9.91 -12.55
N THR A 235 7.25 -9.36 -13.74
CA THR A 235 6.27 -8.41 -14.26
C THR A 235 4.90 -9.05 -14.37
N THR A 236 3.87 -8.25 -14.20
CA THR A 236 2.49 -8.73 -14.36
C THR A 236 2.13 -8.87 -15.83
N SER A 237 1.31 -9.86 -16.14
CA SER A 237 0.61 -9.97 -17.43
C SER A 237 -0.81 -9.38 -17.39
N GLU A 238 -1.21 -8.80 -16.25
CA GLU A 238 -2.53 -8.19 -16.10
C GLU A 238 -2.55 -6.79 -16.70
N PRO A 239 -3.26 -6.55 -17.82
CA PRO A 239 -3.27 -5.25 -18.48
C PRO A 239 -3.80 -4.12 -17.60
N ASP A 240 -4.72 -4.43 -16.69
CA ASP A 240 -5.30 -3.46 -15.77
C ASP A 240 -4.29 -2.90 -14.74
N PHE A 241 -3.11 -3.52 -14.59
CA PHE A 241 -2.03 -3.02 -13.72
C PHE A 241 -0.98 -2.20 -14.46
N SER A 242 -1.09 -2.05 -15.78
CA SER A 242 -0.23 -1.15 -16.55
C SER A 242 -0.44 0.31 -16.14
N PRO A 243 0.62 1.15 -16.17
CA PRO A 243 0.51 2.57 -15.85
C PRO A 243 -0.53 3.28 -16.72
N ARG A 244 -1.33 4.14 -16.08
CA ARG A 244 -2.37 4.94 -16.74
C ARG A 244 -2.03 6.42 -16.64
N HIS A 245 -2.41 7.18 -17.66
CA HIS A 245 -2.26 8.64 -17.67
C HIS A 245 -0.83 9.12 -17.40
N GLN A 246 0.18 8.31 -17.73
CA GLN A 246 1.61 8.60 -17.49
C GLN A 246 1.95 8.85 -16.02
N LEU A 247 1.19 8.24 -15.09
CA LEU A 247 1.38 8.39 -13.64
C LEU A 247 2.68 7.77 -13.12
N ASP A 248 3.37 7.00 -13.93
CA ASP A 248 4.68 6.40 -13.64
C ASP A 248 5.85 7.40 -13.77
N ALA A 249 5.64 8.58 -14.41
CA ALA A 249 6.65 9.62 -14.59
C ALA A 249 6.04 11.03 -14.76
N VAL A 250 4.89 11.31 -14.16
CA VAL A 250 4.17 12.57 -14.31
C VAL A 250 4.93 13.73 -13.64
N ASP A 251 4.88 14.93 -14.24
CA ASP A 251 5.49 16.15 -13.70
C ASP A 251 4.74 16.66 -12.45
N LEU A 252 5.49 17.16 -11.44
CA LEU A 252 4.94 17.69 -10.19
C LEU A 252 4.08 18.93 -10.41
N LEU A 253 4.48 19.85 -11.28
CA LEU A 253 3.71 21.06 -11.58
C LEU A 253 2.44 20.71 -12.36
N GLU A 254 2.51 19.72 -13.28
CA GLU A 254 1.32 19.19 -13.94
C GLU A 254 0.32 18.64 -12.89
N CYS A 255 0.79 17.80 -11.98
CA CYS A 255 -0.06 17.25 -10.90
C CYS A 255 -0.66 18.34 -10.00
N PHE A 256 0.09 19.39 -9.72
CA PHE A 256 -0.36 20.49 -8.87
C PHE A 256 -1.35 21.41 -9.56
N ALA A 257 -1.25 21.54 -10.89
CA ALA A 257 -2.16 22.33 -11.72
C ALA A 257 -3.53 21.67 -11.94
N TRP A 258 -3.69 20.39 -11.58
CA TRP A 258 -4.99 19.75 -11.70
C TRP A 258 -6.02 20.44 -10.78
N ASP A 259 -7.19 20.70 -11.33
CA ASP A 259 -8.39 20.97 -10.55
C ASP A 259 -9.07 19.68 -10.07
N GLU A 260 -10.12 19.80 -9.27
CA GLU A 260 -10.81 18.62 -8.75
C GLU A 260 -11.44 17.77 -9.87
N ALA A 261 -11.97 18.40 -10.91
CA ALA A 261 -12.56 17.68 -12.05
C ALA A 261 -11.50 16.84 -12.80
N THR A 262 -10.33 17.42 -13.05
CA THR A 262 -9.19 16.73 -13.64
C THR A 262 -8.68 15.59 -12.76
N PHE A 263 -8.53 15.83 -11.45
CA PHE A 263 -8.15 14.78 -10.49
C PHE A 263 -9.15 13.62 -10.55
N LEU A 264 -10.44 13.89 -10.49
CA LEU A 264 -11.48 12.86 -10.56
C LEU A 264 -11.45 12.10 -11.89
N ALA A 265 -11.24 12.77 -13.02
CA ALA A 265 -11.15 12.13 -14.33
C ALA A 265 -9.87 11.25 -14.46
N ARG A 266 -8.70 11.79 -14.07
CA ARG A 266 -7.42 11.08 -14.16
C ARG A 266 -7.33 9.89 -13.20
N THR A 267 -8.03 9.94 -12.06
CA THR A 267 -8.02 8.87 -11.05
C THR A 267 -9.23 7.96 -11.11
N GLU A 268 -10.08 8.07 -12.14
CA GLU A 268 -11.24 7.19 -12.30
C GLU A 268 -10.82 5.72 -12.37
N GLY A 269 -11.40 4.90 -11.49
CA GLY A 269 -11.09 3.47 -11.38
C GLY A 269 -9.67 3.16 -10.88
N SER A 270 -9.00 4.13 -10.26
CA SER A 270 -7.71 3.97 -9.58
C SER A 270 -7.87 4.00 -8.07
N ALA A 271 -6.96 3.32 -7.34
CA ALA A 271 -6.88 3.37 -5.88
C ALA A 271 -6.56 4.79 -5.36
N ILE A 272 -5.94 5.65 -6.18
CA ILE A 272 -5.59 7.03 -5.84
C ILE A 272 -6.82 7.85 -5.50
N ARG A 273 -7.95 7.62 -6.20
CA ARG A 273 -9.18 8.41 -6.04
C ARG A 273 -9.67 8.49 -4.59
N ARG A 274 -9.40 7.47 -3.78
CA ARG A 274 -9.88 7.39 -2.37
C ARG A 274 -9.32 8.47 -1.45
N ILE A 275 -8.16 9.05 -1.78
CA ILE A 275 -7.59 10.10 -0.93
C ILE A 275 -8.32 11.44 -1.06
N GLY A 276 -9.02 11.69 -2.18
CA GLY A 276 -9.66 12.96 -2.48
C GLY A 276 -8.68 14.05 -2.92
N PHE A 277 -9.24 15.10 -3.51
CA PHE A 277 -8.46 16.18 -4.12
C PHE A 277 -7.63 16.99 -3.11
N GLU A 278 -8.16 17.23 -1.91
CA GLU A 278 -7.45 17.98 -0.86
C GLU A 278 -6.13 17.31 -0.46
N ARG A 279 -6.16 15.99 -0.16
CA ARG A 279 -4.94 15.25 0.21
C ARG A 279 -3.99 15.11 -0.96
N TRP A 280 -4.50 14.97 -2.19
CA TRP A 280 -3.68 15.01 -3.39
C TRP A 280 -2.89 16.32 -3.46
N ARG A 281 -3.55 17.47 -3.39
CA ARG A 281 -2.90 18.80 -3.42
C ARG A 281 -1.90 18.97 -2.27
N ARG A 282 -2.26 18.54 -1.06
CA ARG A 282 -1.36 18.57 0.11
C ARG A 282 -0.06 17.80 -0.18
N ASN A 283 -0.18 16.59 -0.69
CA ASN A 283 0.98 15.72 -0.96
C ASN A 283 1.86 16.31 -2.07
N VAL A 284 1.26 16.81 -3.14
CA VAL A 284 2.00 17.44 -4.24
C VAL A 284 2.68 18.73 -3.79
N ALA A 285 2.05 19.53 -2.92
CA ALA A 285 2.67 20.74 -2.35
C ALA A 285 3.95 20.39 -1.57
N ILE A 286 3.94 19.31 -0.76
CA ILE A 286 5.15 18.83 -0.07
C ILE A 286 6.24 18.44 -1.08
N ALA A 287 5.87 17.69 -2.11
CA ALA A 287 6.82 17.25 -3.14
C ALA A 287 7.44 18.42 -3.89
N LEU A 288 6.64 19.46 -4.21
CA LEU A 288 7.14 20.70 -4.79
C LEU A 288 8.10 21.43 -3.84
N GLY A 289 7.83 21.47 -2.54
CA GLY A 289 8.76 22.04 -1.57
C GLY A 289 10.10 21.30 -1.45
N ASN A 290 10.13 20.02 -1.84
CA ASN A 290 11.35 19.21 -1.91
C ASN A 290 12.05 19.25 -3.29
N ALA A 291 11.41 19.86 -4.29
CA ALA A 291 11.93 19.96 -5.65
C ALA A 291 13.04 21.03 -5.76
N LYS A 292 13.81 20.96 -6.84
CA LYS A 292 14.76 22.03 -7.14
C LYS A 292 14.03 23.35 -7.40
N THR A 293 14.47 24.43 -6.76
CA THR A 293 13.89 25.76 -6.90
C THR A 293 13.84 26.23 -8.36
N THR A 294 12.64 26.62 -8.81
CA THR A 294 12.42 27.31 -10.10
C THR A 294 11.34 28.38 -9.92
N ASP A 295 11.36 29.40 -10.81
CA ASP A 295 10.32 30.45 -10.79
C ASP A 295 8.93 29.87 -11.04
N ALA A 296 8.81 28.86 -11.89
CA ALA A 296 7.54 28.18 -12.16
C ALA A 296 6.94 27.52 -10.92
N ILE A 297 7.77 26.87 -10.08
CA ILE A 297 7.31 26.28 -8.80
C ILE A 297 6.84 27.37 -7.85
N LYS A 298 7.61 28.45 -7.67
CA LYS A 298 7.22 29.56 -6.80
C LYS A 298 5.91 30.19 -7.26
N GLN A 299 5.77 30.50 -8.54
CA GLN A 299 4.56 31.06 -9.13
C GLN A 299 3.35 30.13 -8.97
N GLY A 300 3.52 28.83 -9.27
CA GLY A 300 2.46 27.83 -9.11
C GLY A 300 1.97 27.70 -7.67
N LEU A 301 2.91 27.65 -6.71
CA LEU A 301 2.56 27.61 -5.28
C LEU A 301 1.87 28.89 -4.82
N GLN A 302 2.36 30.07 -5.21
CA GLN A 302 1.76 31.38 -4.87
C GLN A 302 0.35 31.53 -5.44
N ALA A 303 0.18 31.17 -6.72
CA ALA A 303 -1.12 31.24 -7.41
C ALA A 303 -2.19 30.34 -6.75
N ALA A 304 -1.79 29.26 -6.10
CA ALA A 304 -2.69 28.31 -5.47
C ALA A 304 -3.14 28.71 -4.05
N LEU A 305 -2.48 29.68 -3.40
CA LEU A 305 -2.75 30.07 -2.00
C LEU A 305 -4.18 30.57 -1.75
N PRO A 306 -4.78 31.45 -2.62
CA PRO A 306 -6.11 32.02 -2.33
C PRO A 306 -7.20 30.95 -2.17
N ASP A 307 -7.20 29.93 -3.02
CA ASP A 307 -8.23 28.91 -3.12
C ASP A 307 -7.90 27.63 -2.30
N ALA A 308 -6.77 27.64 -1.58
CA ALA A 308 -6.33 26.47 -0.82
C ALA A 308 -7.12 26.35 0.50
N SER A 309 -7.53 25.10 0.85
CA SER A 309 -8.01 24.78 2.18
C SER A 309 -6.92 25.04 3.24
N ALA A 310 -7.31 25.14 4.52
CA ALA A 310 -6.36 25.40 5.58
C ALA A 310 -5.18 24.40 5.58
N VAL A 311 -5.47 23.12 5.42
CA VAL A 311 -4.44 22.07 5.37
C VAL A 311 -3.52 22.26 4.17
N VAL A 312 -4.07 22.46 2.97
CA VAL A 312 -3.27 22.63 1.75
C VAL A 312 -2.44 23.92 1.83
N ARG A 313 -3.03 25.01 2.32
CA ARG A 313 -2.35 26.30 2.48
C ARG A 313 -1.12 26.22 3.37
N GLU A 314 -1.24 25.54 4.51
CA GLU A 314 -0.09 25.30 5.42
C GLU A 314 1.08 24.61 4.71
N HIS A 315 0.77 23.62 3.87
CA HIS A 315 1.82 22.87 3.15
C HIS A 315 2.38 23.68 1.97
N ILE A 316 1.57 24.52 1.31
CA ILE A 316 2.06 25.46 0.31
C ILE A 316 2.99 26.50 0.96
N GLN A 317 2.62 27.05 2.10
CA GLN A 317 3.46 28.01 2.83
C GLN A 317 4.80 27.40 3.23
N TRP A 318 4.76 26.15 3.76
CA TRP A 318 5.99 25.42 4.06
C TRP A 318 6.84 25.22 2.79
N ALA A 319 6.22 24.84 1.67
CA ALA A 319 6.93 24.63 0.41
C ALA A 319 7.58 25.92 -0.12
N LEU A 320 6.90 27.07 -0.01
CA LEU A 320 7.47 28.37 -0.41
C LEU A 320 8.70 28.74 0.42
N VAL A 321 8.69 28.49 1.72
CA VAL A 321 9.86 28.71 2.61
C VAL A 321 11.07 27.86 2.19
N GLN A 322 10.85 26.65 1.64
CA GLN A 322 11.96 25.82 1.16
C GLN A 322 12.63 26.42 -0.10
N HIS A 323 11.99 27.38 -0.77
CA HIS A 323 12.49 28.02 -2.00
C HIS A 323 13.01 29.46 -1.81
N GLU A 324 13.00 29.95 -0.57
CA GLU A 324 13.64 31.22 -0.23
C GLU A 324 15.17 31.10 -0.21
#